data_10b23fec2094ba709c783ca558c89941
#
_entry.id   10b23fec2094ba709c783ca558c89941
#
_cell.length_a   1.000
_cell.length_b   1.000
_cell.length_c   1.000
_cell.angle_alpha   90.00
_cell.angle_beta   90.00
_cell.angle_gamma   90.00
#
_symmetry.space_group_name_H-M   'P 1'
#
loop_
_entity.id
_entity.type
_entity.pdbx_description
1 polymer ?
#
loop_
_entity_poly.entity_id
_entity_poly.type
_entity_poly.pdbx_seq_one_letter_code
_entity_poly.pdbx_strand_id
1 'polypeptide(L)'
;MNIRKEIVIIGGGPAGMAAALGAVEQGVEPQDILILERDAQLGGILNQCIHNGFGLHTFKEELTGPEYASRYRRQVEAKQIPYKLHTMVMSLRSGRGEDGYDKEIIAMNKEDGMLMIYA
;
A
#
# COMPACT_ATOMS: atom_id res chain seq x y z
N MET A 1 4.30 -13.76 -12.99
CA MET A 1 5.35 -12.87 -12.44
C MET A 1 5.53 -13.18 -10.97
N ASN A 2 6.76 -13.38 -10.56
CA ASN A 2 7.10 -13.68 -9.15
C ASN A 2 7.77 -12.47 -8.53
N ILE A 3 7.27 -12.05 -7.37
CA ILE A 3 7.74 -10.88 -6.66
C ILE A 3 8.10 -11.28 -5.23
N ARG A 4 9.25 -10.81 -4.74
CA ARG A 4 9.68 -11.04 -3.36
C ARG A 4 9.86 -9.69 -2.67
N LYS A 5 9.25 -9.55 -1.50
CA LYS A 5 9.31 -8.33 -0.69
C LYS A 5 9.47 -8.68 0.78
N GLU A 6 9.99 -7.76 1.55
CA GLU A 6 10.03 -7.93 3.00
C GLU A 6 8.67 -7.63 3.61
N ILE A 7 7.99 -6.60 3.11
CA ILE A 7 6.67 -6.21 3.59
C ILE A 7 5.73 -6.02 2.39
N VAL A 8 4.57 -6.65 2.46
CA VAL A 8 3.48 -6.42 1.51
C VAL A 8 2.28 -5.88 2.27
N ILE A 9 1.74 -4.77 1.78
CA ILE A 9 0.59 -4.11 2.38
C ILE A 9 -0.60 -4.28 1.46
N ILE A 10 -1.64 -4.91 1.95
CA ILE A 10 -2.86 -5.14 1.18
C ILE A 10 -3.84 -4.03 1.52
N GLY A 11 -4.05 -3.16 0.56
CA GLY A 11 -4.90 -1.99 0.73
C GLY A 11 -4.09 -0.70 0.83
N GLY A 12 -4.29 0.19 -0.13
CA GLY A 12 -3.60 1.48 -0.22
C GLY A 12 -4.40 2.65 0.33
N GLY A 13 -5.25 2.41 1.34
CA GLY A 13 -5.92 3.47 2.06
C GLY A 13 -4.98 4.19 3.03
N PRO A 14 -5.50 5.07 3.88
CA PRO A 14 -4.65 5.85 4.79
C PRO A 14 -3.85 4.98 5.75
N ALA A 15 -4.45 3.92 6.27
CA ALA A 15 -3.74 3.00 7.17
C ALA A 15 -2.59 2.29 6.46
N GLY A 16 -2.82 1.81 5.24
CA GLY A 16 -1.79 1.13 4.45
C GLY A 16 -0.64 2.06 4.07
N MET A 17 -0.95 3.28 3.64
CA MET A 17 0.07 4.27 3.33
C MET A 17 0.88 4.66 4.58
N ALA A 18 0.21 4.86 5.72
CA ALA A 18 0.87 5.18 6.98
C ALA A 18 1.78 4.04 7.44
N ALA A 19 1.33 2.79 7.26
CA ALA A 19 2.15 1.61 7.60
C ALA A 19 3.42 1.56 6.75
N ALA A 20 3.31 1.83 5.45
CA ALA A 20 4.46 1.84 4.56
C ALA A 20 5.46 2.94 4.94
N LEU A 21 4.96 4.14 5.21
CA LEU A 21 5.81 5.26 5.63
C LEU A 21 6.49 4.97 6.97
N GLY A 22 5.75 4.38 7.92
CA GLY A 22 6.30 3.99 9.21
C GLY A 22 7.40 2.95 9.10
N ALA A 23 7.24 1.98 8.19
CA ALA A 23 8.26 0.98 7.93
C ALA A 23 9.56 1.61 7.41
N VAL A 24 9.46 2.57 6.49
CA VAL A 24 10.63 3.31 6.00
C VAL A 24 11.30 4.09 7.12
N GLU A 25 10.54 4.74 7.99
CA GLU A 25 11.09 5.45 9.14
C GLU A 25 11.85 4.53 10.09
N GLN A 26 11.47 3.26 10.18
CA GLN A 26 12.13 2.27 11.02
C GLN A 26 13.27 1.55 10.32
N GLY A 27 13.63 1.97 9.11
CA GLY A 27 14.81 1.48 8.42
C GLY A 27 14.59 0.44 7.34
N VAL A 28 13.32 0.13 7.00
CA VAL A 28 13.05 -0.78 5.89
C VAL A 28 13.27 -0.02 4.58
N GLU A 29 14.02 -0.63 3.67
CA GLU A 29 14.27 -0.03 2.36
C GLU A 29 12.96 0.07 1.57
N PRO A 30 12.67 1.20 0.92
CA PRO A 30 11.42 1.36 0.17
C PRO A 30 11.17 0.27 -0.86
N GLN A 31 12.20 -0.19 -1.58
CA GLN A 31 12.04 -1.23 -2.59
C GLN A 31 11.68 -2.59 -2.00
N ASP A 32 11.83 -2.78 -0.69
CA ASP A 32 11.44 -4.01 0.00
C ASP A 32 10.00 -3.98 0.49
N ILE A 33 9.28 -2.93 0.17
CA ILE A 33 7.86 -2.74 0.50
C ILE A 33 7.05 -2.72 -0.79
N LEU A 34 5.86 -3.31 -0.76
CA LEU A 34 4.92 -3.23 -1.88
C LEU A 34 3.52 -3.02 -1.34
N ILE A 35 2.84 -2.00 -1.85
CA ILE A 35 1.42 -1.76 -1.55
C ILE A 35 0.60 -2.29 -2.72
N LEU A 36 -0.41 -3.11 -2.42
CA LEU A 36 -1.33 -3.65 -3.41
C LEU A 36 -2.68 -2.95 -3.24
N GLU A 37 -3.15 -2.27 -4.28
CA GLU A 37 -4.40 -1.53 -4.26
C GLU A 37 -5.29 -1.98 -5.41
N ARG A 38 -6.54 -2.31 -5.13
CA ARG A 38 -7.48 -2.77 -6.17
C ARG A 38 -8.04 -1.64 -7.02
N ASP A 39 -8.12 -0.43 -6.49
CA ASP A 39 -8.69 0.72 -7.18
C ASP A 39 -7.66 1.39 -8.12
N ALA A 40 -8.11 2.42 -8.81
CA ALA A 40 -7.30 3.16 -9.78
C ALA A 40 -6.35 4.16 -9.13
N GLN A 41 -6.45 4.36 -7.81
CA GLN A 41 -5.56 5.25 -7.07
C GLN A 41 -5.51 4.86 -5.59
N LEU A 42 -4.43 5.26 -4.92
CA LEU A 42 -4.32 5.13 -3.48
C LEU A 42 -5.28 6.11 -2.78
N GLY A 43 -5.69 5.78 -1.56
CA GLY A 43 -6.52 6.66 -0.75
C GLY A 43 -7.76 6.00 -0.17
N GLY A 44 -8.22 4.89 -0.75
CA GLY A 44 -9.37 4.15 -0.25
C GLY A 44 -10.63 5.01 -0.16
N ILE A 45 -11.38 4.82 0.90
CA ILE A 45 -12.66 5.53 1.13
C ILE A 45 -12.49 7.05 1.23
N LEU A 46 -11.31 7.53 1.59
CA LEU A 46 -11.04 8.97 1.69
C LEU A 46 -11.31 9.69 0.38
N ASN A 47 -11.11 9.02 -0.75
CA ASN A 47 -11.34 9.63 -2.06
C ASN A 47 -12.81 9.99 -2.30
N GLN A 48 -13.72 9.45 -1.48
CA GLN A 48 -15.15 9.69 -1.57
C GLN A 48 -15.67 10.61 -0.46
N CYS A 49 -14.83 11.00 0.50
CA CYS A 49 -15.21 11.80 1.65
C CYS A 49 -14.91 13.27 1.39
N ILE A 50 -15.90 14.03 0.97
CA ILE A 50 -15.72 15.43 0.56
C ILE A 50 -15.87 16.44 1.70
N HIS A 51 -16.24 15.99 2.91
CA HIS A 51 -16.34 16.89 4.07
C HIS A 51 -14.95 17.16 4.69
N ASN A 52 -14.82 18.29 5.38
CA ASN A 52 -13.59 18.65 6.08
C ASN A 52 -13.46 17.90 7.40
N GLY A 53 -12.30 18.01 8.03
CA GLY A 53 -12.02 17.43 9.35
C GLY A 53 -10.91 16.40 9.37
N PHE A 54 -10.39 16.02 8.21
CA PHE A 54 -9.27 15.07 8.13
C PHE A 54 -7.93 15.81 8.29
N GLY A 55 -7.00 15.18 8.98
CA GLY A 55 -5.63 15.67 9.06
C GLY A 55 -5.36 16.71 10.15
N LEU A 56 -6.36 17.06 10.98
CA LEU A 56 -6.18 18.08 12.00
C LEU A 56 -5.05 17.74 12.97
N HIS A 57 -4.93 16.47 13.37
CA HIS A 57 -3.87 16.03 14.28
C HIS A 57 -2.55 15.72 13.56
N THR A 58 -2.62 15.21 12.34
CA THR A 58 -1.45 14.75 11.57
C THR A 58 -0.76 15.92 10.86
N PHE A 59 -1.53 16.74 10.13
CA PHE A 59 -0.99 17.83 9.32
C PHE A 59 -1.31 19.21 9.90
N LYS A 60 -2.07 19.28 11.00
CA LYS A 60 -2.50 20.51 11.67
C LYS A 60 -3.33 21.42 10.76
N GLU A 61 -4.02 20.82 9.79
CA GLU A 61 -4.91 21.48 8.86
C GLU A 61 -6.19 20.66 8.73
N GLU A 62 -7.33 21.30 8.53
CA GLU A 62 -8.56 20.62 8.18
C GLU A 62 -8.58 20.37 6.69
N LEU A 63 -8.62 19.10 6.29
CA LEU A 63 -8.58 18.69 4.90
C LEU A 63 -9.82 17.87 4.55
N THR A 64 -10.23 17.90 3.29
CA THR A 64 -11.20 16.93 2.78
C THR A 64 -10.54 15.56 2.71
N GLY A 65 -11.35 14.50 2.55
CA GLY A 65 -10.80 13.15 2.37
C GLY A 65 -9.79 13.04 1.23
N PRO A 66 -10.14 13.52 0.01
CA PRO A 66 -9.18 13.51 -1.12
C PRO A 66 -7.91 14.31 -0.85
N GLU A 67 -8.01 15.46 -0.20
CA GLU A 67 -6.84 16.26 0.17
C GLU A 67 -5.95 15.52 1.17
N TYR A 68 -6.54 14.87 2.17
CA TYR A 68 -5.84 14.06 3.16
C TYR A 68 -5.13 12.88 2.48
N ALA A 69 -5.84 12.17 1.60
CA ALA A 69 -5.26 11.08 0.83
C ALA A 69 -4.11 11.56 -0.05
N SER A 70 -4.25 12.71 -0.69
CA SER A 70 -3.22 13.30 -1.53
C SER A 70 -1.94 13.60 -0.75
N ARG A 71 -2.05 14.07 0.51
CA ARG A 71 -0.89 14.32 1.37
C ARG A 71 -0.12 13.03 1.62
N TYR A 72 -0.80 11.93 1.89
CA TYR A 72 -0.15 10.63 2.08
C TYR A 72 0.45 10.10 0.77
N ARG A 73 -0.27 10.22 -0.34
CA ARG A 73 0.26 9.79 -1.64
C ARG A 73 1.56 10.50 -1.99
N ARG A 74 1.64 11.81 -1.77
CA ARG A 74 2.86 12.58 -2.02
C ARG A 74 4.03 12.05 -1.20
N GLN A 75 3.80 11.68 0.05
CA GLN A 75 4.85 11.13 0.90
C GLN A 75 5.29 9.75 0.43
N VAL A 76 4.35 8.89 0.05
CA VAL A 76 4.65 7.56 -0.51
C VAL A 76 5.50 7.70 -1.78
N GLU A 77 5.13 8.61 -2.67
CA GLU A 77 5.86 8.84 -3.90
C GLU A 77 7.23 9.47 -3.64
N ALA A 78 7.31 10.43 -2.70
CA ALA A 78 8.58 11.07 -2.34
C ALA A 78 9.58 10.06 -1.76
N LYS A 79 9.11 9.06 -1.03
CA LYS A 79 9.94 7.98 -0.48
C LYS A 79 10.18 6.86 -1.49
N GLN A 80 9.59 6.94 -2.68
CA GLN A 80 9.73 5.94 -3.74
C GLN A 80 9.28 4.54 -3.30
N ILE A 81 8.23 4.47 -2.51
CA ILE A 81 7.64 3.18 -2.09
C ILE A 81 6.84 2.63 -3.26
N PRO A 82 7.16 1.41 -3.74
CA PRO A 82 6.41 0.81 -4.85
C PRO A 82 4.97 0.48 -4.47
N TYR A 83 4.07 0.66 -5.42
CA TYR A 83 2.70 0.20 -5.27
C TYR A 83 2.16 -0.25 -6.62
N LYS A 84 1.17 -1.15 -6.59
CA LYS A 84 0.48 -1.62 -7.79
C LYS A 84 -1.01 -1.32 -7.63
N LEU A 85 -1.54 -0.53 -8.56
CA LEU A 85 -2.96 -0.22 -8.67
C LEU A 85 -3.67 -1.31 -9.48
N HIS A 86 -4.99 -1.31 -9.48
CA HIS A 86 -5.79 -2.30 -10.22
C HIS A 86 -5.35 -3.73 -9.92
N THR A 87 -5.05 -4.00 -8.66
CA THR A 87 -4.51 -5.29 -8.21
C THR A 87 -5.38 -5.85 -7.10
N MET A 88 -6.05 -6.95 -7.38
CA MET A 88 -6.91 -7.62 -6.42
C MET A 88 -6.21 -8.82 -5.82
N VAL A 89 -6.11 -8.86 -4.50
CA VAL A 89 -5.57 -10.03 -3.79
C VAL A 89 -6.63 -11.12 -3.78
N MET A 90 -6.26 -12.30 -4.29
CA MET A 90 -7.13 -13.45 -4.41
C MET A 90 -6.96 -14.42 -3.24
N SER A 91 -5.75 -14.59 -2.75
CA SER A 91 -5.48 -15.47 -1.61
C SER A 91 -4.23 -15.06 -0.86
N LEU A 92 -4.20 -15.42 0.42
CA LEU A 92 -3.06 -15.23 1.29
C LEU A 92 -2.88 -16.54 2.06
N ARG A 93 -1.70 -17.13 1.94
CA ARG A 93 -1.35 -18.37 2.63
C ARG A 93 -0.11 -18.16 3.49
N SER A 94 0.01 -18.93 4.56
CA SER A 94 1.19 -18.92 5.43
C SER A 94 1.76 -20.32 5.56
N GLY A 95 3.00 -20.43 6.12
CA GLY A 95 3.66 -21.71 6.36
C GLY A 95 4.36 -22.30 5.16
N ARG A 96 4.68 -21.53 4.14
CA ARG A 96 5.38 -22.02 2.95
C ARG A 96 6.91 -21.95 3.07
N GLY A 97 7.43 -21.11 3.92
CA GLY A 97 8.83 -21.08 4.38
C GLY A 97 9.95 -21.24 3.39
N GLU A 98 9.69 -21.23 2.09
CA GLU A 98 10.75 -21.36 1.09
C GLU A 98 11.53 -20.04 0.98
N ASP A 99 12.85 -20.13 0.86
CA ASP A 99 13.73 -18.98 0.70
C ASP A 99 13.59 -17.90 1.80
N GLY A 100 13.12 -18.30 3.00
CA GLY A 100 12.94 -17.36 4.10
C GLY A 100 11.66 -16.58 4.09
N TYR A 101 10.77 -16.82 3.12
CA TYR A 101 9.46 -16.19 3.05
C TYR A 101 8.39 -17.15 3.58
N ASP A 102 7.56 -16.69 4.50
CA ASP A 102 6.51 -17.53 5.09
C ASP A 102 5.09 -17.19 4.61
N LYS A 103 4.96 -16.14 3.79
CA LYS A 103 3.67 -15.75 3.21
C LYS A 103 3.69 -15.86 1.70
N GLU A 104 2.59 -16.37 1.15
CA GLU A 104 2.37 -16.44 -0.30
C GLU A 104 1.08 -15.70 -0.62
N ILE A 105 1.16 -14.73 -1.51
CA ILE A 105 0.01 -13.91 -1.92
C ILE A 105 -0.19 -14.13 -3.41
N ILE A 106 -1.42 -14.46 -3.79
CA ILE A 106 -1.81 -14.53 -5.20
C ILE A 106 -2.72 -13.34 -5.47
N ALA A 107 -2.34 -12.54 -6.46
CA ALA A 107 -3.08 -11.35 -6.84
C ALA A 107 -3.26 -11.29 -8.36
N MET A 108 -4.30 -10.59 -8.80
CA MET A 108 -4.55 -10.32 -10.22
C MET A 108 -4.38 -8.83 -10.46
N ASN A 109 -3.48 -8.51 -11.38
CA ASN A 109 -3.24 -7.15 -11.82
C ASN A 109 -3.82 -6.96 -13.22
N LYS A 110 -4.43 -5.81 -13.47
CA LYS A 110 -5.10 -5.51 -14.73
C LYS A 110 -4.17 -5.62 -15.94
N GLU A 111 -2.92 -5.21 -15.78
CA GLU A 111 -1.93 -5.22 -16.88
C GLU A 111 -1.05 -6.46 -16.87
N ASP A 112 -0.55 -6.85 -15.70
CA ASP A 112 0.45 -7.91 -15.56
C ASP A 112 -0.14 -9.30 -15.38
N GLY A 113 -1.46 -9.41 -15.22
CA GLY A 113 -2.13 -10.69 -14.98
C GLY A 113 -1.88 -11.22 -13.58
N MET A 114 -1.66 -12.52 -13.46
CA MET A 114 -1.46 -13.17 -12.16
C MET A 114 -0.08 -12.84 -11.58
N LEU A 115 -0.08 -12.44 -10.33
CA LEU A 115 1.13 -12.17 -9.56
C LEU A 115 1.25 -13.19 -8.43
N MET A 116 2.44 -13.77 -8.27
CA MET A 116 2.80 -14.61 -7.13
C MET A 116 3.76 -13.78 -6.28
N ILE A 117 3.34 -13.43 -5.08
CA ILE A 117 4.09 -12.52 -4.20
C ILE A 117 4.46 -13.25 -2.91
N TYR A 118 5.72 -13.16 -2.54
CA TYR A 118 6.26 -13.81 -1.35
C TYR A 118 6.77 -12.73 -0.38
N ALA A 119 6.37 -12.88 0.86
CA ALA A 119 6.77 -11.94 1.92
C ALA A 119 7.11 -12.67 3.23
#